data_5c730842167caafe7a6d665e24ae24e3
#
_entry.id   5c730842167caafe7a6d665e24ae24e3
#
_cell.length_a   1.000
_cell.length_b   1.000
_cell.length_c   1.000
_cell.angle_alpha   90.00
_cell.angle_beta   90.00
_cell.angle_gamma   90.00
#
_symmetry.space_group_name_H-M   'P 1'
#
loop_
_entity.id
_entity.type
_entity.pdbx_description
1 polymer ?
#
loop_
_entity_poly.entity_id
_entity_poly.type
_entity_poly.pdbx_seq_one_letter_code
_entity_poly.pdbx_strand_id
1 'polypeptide(L)' 'MRNGLIIYSIITKMIEQRAYFKWLNGSHDAHANWITAELEVHEELINRIRGI' A
#
# COMPACT_ATOMS: atom_id res chain seq x y z
N MET A 1 -13.02 10.73 13.83
CA MET A 1 -13.02 11.23 12.47
C MET A 1 -11.65 11.67 11.98
N ARG A 2 -10.96 12.55 12.71
CA ARG A 2 -9.60 12.94 12.33
C ARG A 2 -8.65 11.74 12.27
N ASN A 3 -8.79 10.83 13.24
CA ASN A 3 -7.94 9.64 13.29
C ASN A 3 -8.10 8.74 12.07
N GLY A 4 -9.34 8.63 11.57
CA GLY A 4 -9.61 7.84 10.37
C GLY A 4 -8.95 8.42 9.14
N LEU A 5 -8.94 9.76 9.00
CA LEU A 5 -8.30 10.43 7.89
C LEU A 5 -6.77 10.27 7.93
N ILE A 6 -6.18 10.32 9.13
CA ILE A 6 -4.75 10.15 9.30
C ILE A 6 -4.34 8.73 8.91
N ILE A 7 -5.08 7.72 9.35
CA ILE A 7 -4.80 6.32 9.01
C ILE A 7 -4.91 6.11 7.51
N TYR A 8 -5.95 6.67 6.88
CA TYR A 8 -6.13 6.59 5.44
C TYR A 8 -4.94 7.19 4.69
N SER A 9 -4.46 8.36 5.14
CA SER A 9 -3.30 9.02 4.56
C SER A 9 -2.04 8.15 4.65
N ILE A 10 -1.81 7.53 5.80
CA ILE A 10 -0.64 6.68 6.01
C ILE A 10 -0.69 5.47 5.08
N ILE A 11 -1.83 4.82 5.00
CA ILE A 11 -2.01 3.65 4.13
C ILE A 11 -1.80 4.02 2.67
N THR A 12 -2.36 5.14 2.24
CA THR A 12 -2.19 5.63 0.87
C THR A 12 -0.72 5.87 0.54
N LYS A 13 0.02 6.47 1.46
CA LYS A 13 1.45 6.69 1.26
C LYS A 13 2.24 5.38 1.17
N MET A 14 1.87 4.40 1.97
CA MET A 14 2.49 3.07 1.89
C MET A 14 2.28 2.45 0.50
N ILE A 15 1.06 2.55 -0.02
CA ILE A 15 0.74 2.05 -1.35
C ILE A 15 1.53 2.79 -2.43
N GLU A 16 1.57 4.11 -2.33
CA GLU A 16 2.32 4.95 -3.28
C GLU A 16 3.80 4.57 -3.32
N GLN A 17 4.43 4.43 -2.18
CA GLN A 17 5.84 4.08 -2.10
C GLN A 17 6.10 2.71 -2.71
N ARG A 18 5.25 1.75 -2.40
CA ARG A 18 5.39 0.40 -2.91
C ARG A 18 5.22 0.35 -4.43
N ALA A 19 4.22 1.08 -4.95
CA ALA A 19 4.03 1.19 -6.39
C ALA A 19 5.22 1.86 -7.07
N TYR A 20 5.79 2.88 -6.43
CA TYR A 20 6.97 3.56 -6.95
C TYR A 20 8.18 2.63 -7.05
N PHE A 21 8.41 1.81 -6.04
CA PHE A 21 9.50 0.83 -6.09
C PHE A 21 9.31 -0.19 -7.20
N LYS A 22 8.08 -0.61 -7.46
CA LYS A 22 7.78 -1.50 -8.58
C LYS A 22 8.14 -0.83 -9.91
N TRP A 23 7.83 0.44 -10.05
CA TRP A 23 8.18 1.23 -11.22
C TRP A 23 9.71 1.27 -11.39
N LEU A 24 10.43 1.56 -10.33
CA LEU A 24 11.90 1.60 -10.35
C LEU A 24 12.52 0.26 -10.73
N ASN A 25 11.87 -0.84 -10.38
CA ASN A 25 12.33 -2.18 -10.69
C ASN A 25 11.93 -2.68 -12.08
N GLY A 26 11.36 -1.80 -12.90
CA GLY A 26 11.09 -2.09 -14.31
C GLY A 26 9.64 -2.33 -14.66
N SER A 27 8.74 -2.32 -13.69
CA SER A 27 7.31 -2.49 -13.97
C SER A 27 6.68 -1.14 -14.31
N HIS A 28 6.48 -0.88 -15.60
CA HIS A 28 6.00 0.42 -16.07
C HIS A 28 4.49 0.47 -16.34
N ASP A 29 3.72 -0.43 -15.74
CA ASP A 29 2.27 -0.36 -15.73
C ASP A 29 1.83 0.25 -14.39
N ALA A 30 1.61 1.55 -14.38
CA ALA A 30 1.29 2.29 -13.16
C ALA A 30 0.01 1.78 -12.50
N HIS A 31 -1.00 1.43 -13.29
CA HIS A 31 -2.27 0.92 -12.76
C HIS A 31 -2.09 -0.43 -12.07
N ALA A 32 -1.41 -1.35 -12.74
CA ALA A 32 -1.12 -2.66 -12.18
C ALA A 32 -0.26 -2.57 -10.92
N ASN A 33 0.74 -1.67 -10.93
CA ASN A 33 1.59 -1.43 -9.76
C ASN A 33 0.79 -0.96 -8.56
N TRP A 34 -0.16 -0.06 -8.79
CA TRP A 34 -1.01 0.44 -7.73
C TRP A 34 -1.88 -0.66 -7.14
N ILE A 35 -2.57 -1.42 -7.98
CA ILE A 35 -3.46 -2.50 -7.53
C ILE A 35 -2.67 -3.56 -6.76
N THR A 36 -1.53 -3.97 -7.27
CA THR A 36 -0.69 -4.96 -6.61
C THR A 36 -0.18 -4.44 -5.27
N ALA A 37 0.23 -3.17 -5.22
CA ALA A 37 0.67 -2.54 -3.99
C ALA A 37 -0.45 -2.48 -2.95
N GLU A 38 -1.66 -2.16 -3.38
CA GLU A 38 -2.83 -2.15 -2.51
C GLU A 38 -3.07 -3.50 -1.85
N LEU A 39 -3.04 -4.56 -2.65
CA LEU A 39 -3.24 -5.92 -2.15
C LEU A 39 -2.15 -6.31 -1.15
N GLU A 40 -0.91 -5.97 -1.45
CA GLU A 40 0.22 -6.28 -0.56
C GLU A 40 0.11 -5.56 0.77
N VAL A 41 -0.22 -4.28 0.75
CA VAL A 41 -0.39 -3.50 1.97
C VAL A 41 -1.55 -4.05 2.81
N HIS A 42 -2.66 -4.40 2.17
CA HIS A 42 -3.80 -5.02 2.84
C HIS A 42 -3.40 -6.32 3.55
N GLU A 43 -2.69 -7.19 2.85
CA GLU A 43 -2.22 -8.45 3.43
C GLU A 43 -1.32 -8.22 4.64
N GLU A 44 -0.39 -7.29 4.52
CA GLU A 44 0.52 -6.98 5.63
C GLU A 44 -0.23 -6.49 6.86
N LEU A 45 -1.23 -5.64 6.67
CA LEU A 45 -2.03 -5.12 7.78
C LEU A 45 -2.85 -6.22 8.44
N ILE A 46 -3.48 -7.09 7.64
CA ILE A 46 -4.25 -8.22 8.16
C ILE A 46 -3.35 -9.17 8.95
N ASN A 47 -2.16 -9.46 8.43
CA ASN A 47 -1.22 -10.35 9.09
C ASN A 47 -0.74 -9.79 10.43
N ARG A 48 -0.54 -8.48 10.51
CA ARG A 48 -0.17 -7.82 11.78
C ARG A 48 -1.28 -7.96 12.81
N ILE A 49 -2.52 -7.75 12.40
CA ILE A 49 -3.67 -7.89 13.30
C ILE A 49 -3.78 -9.32 13.79
N ARG A 50 -3.58 -10.31 12.93
CA ARG A 50 -3.62 -11.71 13.30
C ARG A 50 -2.48 -12.13 14.23
N GLY A 51 -1.33 -11.48 14.09
CA GLY A 51 -0.15 -11.77 14.89
C GLY A 51 -0.23 -11.25 16.32
N ILE A 52 -1.22 -10.42 16.61
CA ILE A 52 -1.46 -9.91 17.95
C ILE A 52 -2.33 -10.89 18.75
#